data_a019d87feaeaf9799a91ef8ce7af8b1e
#
_entry.id   a019d87feaeaf9799a91ef8ce7af8b1e
#
_cell.length_a   1.000
_cell.length_b   1.000
_cell.length_c   1.000
_cell.angle_alpha   90.00
_cell.angle_beta   90.00
_cell.angle_gamma   90.00
#
_symmetry.space_group_name_H-M   'P 1'
#
loop_
_entity.id
_entity.type
_entity.pdbx_description
1 polymer ?
#
loop_
_entity_poly.entity_id
_entity_poly.type
_entity_poly.pdbx_seq_one_letter_code
_entity_poly.pdbx_strand_id
1 'polypeptide(L)'
;SLMKTKTEYIRLLRQYMTENASKYGISRMGIFGSVARGENTEQSDIDVYVEGNLHGFFALSGIKADLEELLGCPVDIVRLRERMDTFFKDRILSEGIYV
;
A
#
# COMPACT_ATOMS: atom_id res chain seq x y z
N SER A 1 17.86 0.46 -14.32
CA SER A 1 16.48 0.46 -13.88
C SER A 1 16.34 0.99 -12.46
N LEU A 2 15.30 1.77 -12.24
CA LEU A 2 14.96 2.28 -10.91
C LEU A 2 13.93 1.41 -10.21
N MET A 3 13.52 0.31 -10.85
CA MET A 3 12.56 -0.62 -10.26
C MET A 3 13.17 -1.35 -9.08
N LYS A 4 12.45 -1.35 -7.97
CA LYS A 4 12.89 -2.04 -6.76
C LYS A 4 12.35 -3.48 -6.74
N THR A 5 13.00 -4.32 -5.96
CA THR A 5 12.50 -5.68 -5.71
C THR A 5 11.33 -5.65 -4.73
N LYS A 6 10.53 -6.72 -4.71
CA LYS A 6 9.46 -6.88 -3.74
C LYS A 6 9.97 -6.73 -2.30
N THR A 7 11.13 -7.32 -2.00
CA THR A 7 11.74 -7.23 -0.68
C THR A 7 12.07 -5.79 -0.30
N GLU A 8 12.56 -5.00 -1.24
CA GLU A 8 12.87 -3.60 -0.99
C GLU A 8 11.61 -2.78 -0.74
N TYR A 9 10.55 -3.00 -1.52
CA TYR A 9 9.28 -2.33 -1.31
C TYR A 9 8.71 -2.65 0.07
N ILE A 10 8.74 -3.91 0.47
CA ILE A 10 8.25 -4.34 1.77
C ILE A 10 9.04 -3.67 2.90
N ARG A 11 10.35 -3.61 2.76
CA ARG A 11 11.22 -2.98 3.77
C ARG A 11 10.87 -1.49 3.93
N LEU A 12 10.74 -0.79 2.83
CA LEU A 12 10.40 0.64 2.85
C LEU A 12 9.02 0.91 3.44
N LEU A 13 8.05 0.06 3.10
CA LEU A 13 6.69 0.20 3.64
C LEU A 13 6.65 -0.10 5.13
N ARG A 14 7.42 -1.07 5.61
CA ARG A 14 7.51 -1.36 7.04
C ARG A 14 8.11 -0.17 7.80
N GLN A 15 9.14 0.44 7.25
CA GLN A 15 9.73 1.64 7.83
C GLN A 15 8.71 2.78 7.87
N TYR A 16 7.99 2.97 6.78
CA TYR A 16 6.94 3.97 6.70
C TYR A 16 5.87 3.76 7.78
N MET A 17 5.43 2.52 7.96
CA MET A 17 4.46 2.19 9.01
C MET A 17 4.98 2.52 10.41
N THR A 18 6.23 2.17 10.69
CA THR A 18 6.85 2.49 11.97
C THR A 18 6.82 3.99 12.26
N GLU A 19 7.07 4.80 11.25
CA GLU A 19 7.19 6.25 11.40
C GLU A 19 5.86 7.00 11.30
N ASN A 20 4.87 6.44 10.59
CA ASN A 20 3.68 7.20 10.21
C ASN A 20 2.34 6.57 10.57
N ALA A 21 2.29 5.31 10.99
CA ALA A 21 1.03 4.63 11.27
C ALA A 21 0.17 5.39 12.29
N SER A 22 0.77 5.83 13.39
CA SER A 22 0.04 6.60 14.42
C SER A 22 -0.47 7.91 13.90
N LYS A 23 0.32 8.59 13.08
CA LYS A 23 -0.02 9.90 12.54
C LYS A 23 -1.32 9.84 11.73
N TYR A 24 -1.47 8.80 10.93
CA TYR A 24 -2.63 8.67 10.04
C TYR A 24 -3.72 7.74 10.57
N GLY A 25 -3.47 7.01 11.63
CA GLY A 25 -4.43 6.03 12.15
C GLY A 25 -4.45 4.73 11.38
N ILE A 26 -3.32 4.35 10.77
CA ILE A 26 -3.20 3.11 10.00
C ILE A 26 -2.98 1.95 10.96
N SER A 27 -3.82 0.91 10.89
CA SER A 27 -3.64 -0.32 11.67
C SER A 27 -2.92 -1.39 10.87
N ARG A 28 -3.08 -1.40 9.55
CA ARG A 28 -2.46 -2.40 8.68
C ARG A 28 -2.23 -1.80 7.30
N MET A 29 -1.12 -2.19 6.68
CA MET A 29 -0.79 -1.83 5.31
C MET A 29 -0.19 -3.05 4.62
N GLY A 30 -0.44 -3.18 3.32
CA GLY A 30 0.16 -4.25 2.55
C GLY A 30 0.22 -3.92 1.07
N ILE A 31 0.83 -4.81 0.32
CA ILE A 31 0.88 -4.73 -1.14
C ILE A 31 0.01 -5.83 -1.73
N PHE A 32 -0.54 -5.57 -2.91
CA PHE A 32 -1.25 -6.58 -3.69
C PHE A 32 -0.92 -6.35 -5.17
N GLY A 33 -1.60 -7.04 -6.07
CA GLY A 33 -1.37 -6.85 -7.50
C GLY A 33 -0.02 -7.37 -7.98
N SER A 34 0.49 -6.77 -9.05
CA SER A 34 1.65 -7.30 -9.76
C SER A 34 2.92 -7.39 -8.92
N VAL A 35 3.17 -6.41 -8.06
CA VAL A 35 4.35 -6.44 -7.19
C VAL A 35 4.26 -7.61 -6.20
N ALA A 36 3.09 -7.81 -5.60
CA ALA A 36 2.89 -8.91 -4.65
C ALA A 36 3.07 -10.27 -5.33
N ARG A 37 2.67 -10.39 -6.60
CA ARG A 37 2.84 -11.62 -7.38
C ARG A 37 4.24 -11.79 -7.98
N GLY A 38 5.10 -10.76 -7.88
CA GLY A 38 6.43 -10.79 -8.49
C GLY A 38 6.41 -10.63 -10.00
N GLU A 39 5.37 -9.99 -10.54
CA GLU A 39 5.15 -9.84 -11.98
C GLU A 39 5.26 -8.39 -12.46
N ASN A 40 5.73 -7.50 -11.60
CA ASN A 40 5.80 -6.07 -11.94
C ASN A 40 6.87 -5.78 -12.97
N THR A 41 6.60 -4.75 -13.76
CA THR A 41 7.55 -4.18 -14.73
C THR A 41 7.89 -2.76 -14.31
N GLU A 42 8.78 -2.09 -15.06
CA GLU A 42 9.13 -0.69 -14.80
C GLU A 42 7.94 0.26 -14.94
N GLN A 43 6.91 -0.15 -15.70
CA GLN A 43 5.71 0.65 -15.92
C GLN A 43 4.60 0.30 -14.92
N SER A 44 4.80 -0.69 -14.07
CA SER A 44 3.76 -1.09 -13.11
C SER A 44 3.63 -0.07 -12.00
N ASP A 45 2.37 0.27 -11.66
CA ASP A 45 2.08 0.99 -10.43
C ASP A 45 2.23 0.01 -9.27
N ILE A 46 2.42 0.54 -8.07
CA ILE A 46 2.44 -0.29 -6.88
C ILE A 46 1.07 -0.22 -6.24
N ASP A 47 0.44 -1.37 -6.07
CA ASP A 47 -0.87 -1.47 -5.46
C ASP A 47 -0.72 -1.69 -3.96
N VAL A 48 -1.23 -0.74 -3.18
CA VAL A 48 -1.12 -0.75 -1.72
C VAL A 48 -2.50 -0.71 -1.11
N TYR A 49 -2.74 -1.52 -0.09
CA TYR A 49 -3.95 -1.41 0.70
C TYR A 49 -3.62 -0.93 2.11
N VAL A 50 -4.56 -0.21 2.72
CA VAL A 50 -4.47 0.24 4.11
C VAL A 50 -5.77 -0.07 4.83
N GLU A 51 -5.65 -0.38 6.12
CA GLU A 51 -6.80 -0.50 7.03
C GLU A 51 -6.54 0.40 8.23
N GLY A 52 -7.59 0.88 8.83
CA GLY A 52 -7.49 1.63 10.06
C GLY A 52 -8.57 2.68 10.19
N ASN A 53 -8.54 3.37 11.30
CA ASN A 53 -9.38 4.52 11.56
C ASN A 53 -8.59 5.76 11.15
N LEU A 54 -8.58 6.03 9.83
CA LEU A 54 -7.72 7.08 9.29
C LEU A 54 -8.12 8.45 9.81
N HIS A 55 -7.11 9.20 10.26
CA HIS A 55 -7.28 10.53 10.85
C HIS A 55 -7.23 11.61 9.79
N GLY A 56 -8.31 12.40 9.72
CA GLY A 56 -8.37 13.54 8.84
C GLY A 56 -8.93 13.22 7.46
N PHE A 57 -9.55 14.20 6.87
CA PHE A 57 -10.26 14.09 5.61
C PHE A 57 -9.31 13.73 4.45
N PHE A 58 -8.08 14.21 4.52
CA PHE A 58 -7.09 14.02 3.46
C PHE A 58 -6.03 12.96 3.79
N ALA A 59 -6.28 12.11 4.80
CA ALA A 59 -5.29 11.12 5.23
C ALA A 59 -4.87 10.20 4.08
N LEU A 60 -5.84 9.67 3.33
CA LEU A 60 -5.54 8.73 2.25
C LEU A 60 -4.68 9.35 1.15
N SER A 61 -4.99 10.60 0.75
CA SER A 61 -4.18 11.29 -0.26
C SER A 61 -2.80 11.65 0.27
N GLY A 62 -2.68 11.96 1.56
CA GLY A 62 -1.39 12.20 2.20
C GLY A 62 -0.51 10.96 2.21
N ILE A 63 -1.09 9.82 2.56
CA ILE A 63 -0.39 8.53 2.54
C ILE A 63 0.09 8.22 1.11
N LYS A 64 -0.79 8.40 0.13
CA LYS A 64 -0.43 8.16 -1.27
C LYS A 64 0.75 9.02 -1.70
N ALA A 65 0.71 10.31 -1.41
CA ALA A 65 1.79 11.23 -1.76
C ALA A 65 3.11 10.83 -1.09
N ASP A 66 3.05 10.50 0.20
CA ASP A 66 4.23 10.05 0.93
C ASP A 66 4.85 8.80 0.29
N LEU A 67 3.99 7.84 -0.06
CA LEU A 67 4.46 6.58 -0.64
C LEU A 67 5.03 6.76 -2.04
N GLU A 68 4.44 7.63 -2.85
CA GLU A 68 4.98 7.91 -4.18
C GLU A 68 6.36 8.52 -4.10
N GLU A 69 6.57 9.42 -3.15
CA GLU A 69 7.89 10.01 -2.93
C GLU A 69 8.88 8.97 -2.42
N LEU A 70 8.47 8.14 -1.46
CA LEU A 70 9.32 7.13 -0.86
C LEU A 70 9.71 6.04 -1.86
N LEU A 71 8.76 5.58 -2.66
CA LEU A 71 8.96 4.43 -3.54
C LEU A 71 9.44 4.82 -4.94
N GLY A 72 9.29 6.08 -5.31
CA GLY A 72 9.78 6.59 -6.60
C GLY A 72 8.96 6.17 -7.80
N CYS A 73 7.67 5.85 -7.61
CA CYS A 73 6.78 5.43 -8.68
C CYS A 73 5.33 5.69 -8.29
N PRO A 74 4.40 5.68 -9.26
CA PRO A 74 2.98 5.84 -8.94
C PRO A 74 2.47 4.73 -8.03
N VAL A 75 1.58 5.10 -7.12
CA VAL A 75 0.98 4.20 -6.14
C VAL A 75 -0.53 4.25 -6.29
N ASP A 76 -1.14 3.08 -6.45
CA ASP A 76 -2.58 2.91 -6.36
C ASP A 76 -2.91 2.49 -4.93
N ILE A 77 -3.66 3.31 -4.23
CA ILE A 77 -3.97 3.03 -2.84
C ILE A 77 -5.45 2.73 -2.65
N VAL A 78 -5.73 1.66 -1.90
CA VAL A 78 -7.09 1.22 -1.59
C VAL A 78 -7.23 1.15 -0.08
N ARG A 79 -8.31 1.73 0.43
CA ARG A 79 -8.67 1.57 1.83
C ARG A 79 -9.58 0.35 1.98
N LEU A 80 -9.13 -0.64 2.72
CA LEU A 80 -9.98 -1.78 3.07
C LEU A 80 -10.94 -1.38 4.17
N ARG A 81 -12.22 -1.73 4.00
CA ARG A 81 -13.27 -1.45 4.96
C ARG A 81 -14.36 -2.51 4.85
N GLU A 82 -15.20 -2.62 5.86
CA GLU A 82 -16.27 -3.63 5.85
C GLU A 82 -17.23 -3.46 4.68
N ARG A 83 -17.62 -2.21 4.41
CA ARG A 83 -18.57 -1.91 3.33
C ARG A 83 -17.83 -1.56 2.05
N MET A 84 -17.35 -2.59 1.38
CA MET A 84 -16.75 -2.48 0.05
C MET A 84 -17.09 -3.73 -0.73
N ASP A 85 -16.80 -3.73 -2.03
CA ASP A 85 -17.04 -4.91 -2.86
C ASP A 85 -16.32 -6.12 -2.28
N THR A 86 -17.08 -7.13 -1.88
CA THR A 86 -16.58 -8.32 -1.21
C THR A 86 -15.60 -9.10 -2.08
N PHE A 87 -15.92 -9.23 -3.37
CA PHE A 87 -15.07 -9.95 -4.31
C PHE A 87 -13.68 -9.30 -4.41
N PHE A 88 -13.64 -7.98 -4.51
CA PHE A 88 -12.39 -7.23 -4.60
C PHE A 88 -11.61 -7.33 -3.28
N LYS A 89 -12.30 -7.18 -2.16
CA LYS A 89 -11.68 -7.30 -0.83
C LYS A 89 -11.05 -8.67 -0.63
N ASP A 90 -11.78 -9.73 -0.95
CA ASP A 90 -11.27 -11.09 -0.82
C ASP A 90 -10.06 -11.33 -1.69
N ARG A 91 -10.06 -10.77 -2.90
CA ARG A 91 -8.92 -10.88 -3.81
C ARG A 91 -7.69 -10.17 -3.23
N ILE A 92 -7.87 -8.96 -2.71
CA ILE A 92 -6.77 -8.22 -2.08
C ILE A 92 -6.18 -9.01 -0.92
N LEU A 93 -7.04 -9.53 -0.04
CA LEU A 93 -6.59 -10.27 1.14
C LEU A 93 -5.93 -11.60 0.78
N SER A 94 -6.41 -12.28 -0.28
CA SER A 94 -5.86 -13.57 -0.67
C SER A 94 -4.49 -13.46 -1.34
N GLU A 95 -4.25 -12.45 -2.16
CA GLU A 95 -2.95 -12.26 -2.82
C GLU A 95 -2.04 -11.28 -2.10
N GLY A 96 -2.58 -10.50 -1.17
CA GLY A 96 -1.86 -9.41 -0.52
C GLY A 96 -0.83 -9.91 0.48
N ILE A 97 0.22 -9.09 0.64
CA ILE A 97 1.28 -9.31 1.63
C ILE A 97 1.27 -8.08 2.53
N TYR A 98 0.94 -8.24 3.80
CA TYR A 98 0.98 -7.10 4.71
C TYR A 98 2.38 -6.90 5.31
N VAL A 99 2.68 -5.67 5.62
CA VAL A 99 4.00 -5.27 6.10
C VAL A 99 4.05 -4.92 7.59
#